data_456526a8317673a2621e4b24f20270c2
#
_entry.id   456526a8317673a2621e4b24f20270c2
#
_cell.length_a   1.000
_cell.length_b   1.000
_cell.length_c   1.000
_cell.angle_alpha   90.00
_cell.angle_beta   90.00
_cell.angle_gamma   90.00
#
_symmetry.space_group_name_H-M   'P 1'
#
loop_
_entity.id
_entity.type
_entity.pdbx_description
1 polymer ?
#
loop_
_entity_poly.entity_id
_entity_poly.type
_entity_poly.pdbx_seq_one_letter_code
_entity_poly.pdbx_strand_id
1 'polypeptide(L)'
;NFGHVGVIMEATAYSTMTGGIAFTDPANPGVYPAGLAANAAATVRARAEAEHKELINQFETFEGVRQGVKDLILEAVDNEYLIEIEHETLGFLNQTPRQMLDHLLARGGALDFADTKELLAEQDGEWNITENAQTEFNRVKKAKQSKALPGMESHPT
;
A
#
# COMPACT_ATOMS: atom_id res chain seq x y z
N ASN A 1 8.25 10.02 15.39
CA ASN A 1 8.24 8.71 14.73
C ASN A 1 6.99 8.63 13.85
N PHE A 2 7.18 8.50 12.53
CA PHE A 2 6.09 8.44 11.56
C PHE A 2 5.56 7.01 11.35
N GLY A 3 5.94 6.09 12.24
CA GLY A 3 5.50 4.70 12.23
C GLY A 3 5.87 3.97 10.95
N HIS A 4 4.97 3.08 10.52
CA HIS A 4 5.18 2.21 9.35
C HIS A 4 4.57 2.77 8.05
N VAL A 5 4.23 4.07 8.00
CA VAL A 5 3.60 4.68 6.81
C VAL A 5 4.48 4.55 5.56
N GLY A 6 5.80 4.49 5.72
CA GLY A 6 6.73 4.26 4.62
C GLY A 6 6.57 2.91 3.89
N VAL A 7 5.86 1.94 4.49
CA VAL A 7 5.54 0.65 3.82
C VAL A 7 4.67 0.84 2.58
N ILE A 8 3.81 1.88 2.59
CA ILE A 8 2.84 2.16 1.52
C ILE A 8 3.08 3.50 0.83
N MET A 9 3.84 4.41 1.44
CA MET A 9 4.05 5.75 0.92
C MET A 9 5.20 5.77 -0.09
N GLU A 10 5.06 6.60 -1.11
CA GLU A 10 6.14 6.86 -2.07
C GLU A 10 7.33 7.52 -1.35
N ALA A 11 8.58 7.17 -1.76
CA ALA A 11 9.80 7.56 -1.06
C ALA A 11 10.00 9.08 -0.96
N THR A 12 9.69 9.82 -2.04
CA THR A 12 9.80 11.29 -2.05
C THR A 12 8.74 11.94 -1.17
N ALA A 13 7.51 11.40 -1.19
CA ALA A 13 6.43 11.88 -0.33
C ALA A 13 6.74 11.63 1.15
N TYR A 14 7.27 10.45 1.48
CA TYR A 14 7.72 10.13 2.84
C TYR A 14 8.85 11.07 3.29
N SER A 15 9.87 11.26 2.46
CA SER A 15 10.98 12.17 2.76
C SER A 15 10.51 13.61 2.97
N THR A 16 9.57 14.09 2.15
CA THR A 16 8.97 15.42 2.30
C THR A 16 8.22 15.55 3.62
N MET A 17 7.39 14.57 3.96
CA MET A 17 6.61 14.54 5.21
C MET A 17 7.51 14.49 6.45
N THR A 18 8.64 13.80 6.38
CA THR A 18 9.56 13.59 7.51
C THR A 18 10.66 14.66 7.64
N GLY A 19 10.69 15.65 6.74
CA GLY A 19 11.72 16.69 6.74
C GLY A 19 13.07 16.21 6.21
N GLY A 20 13.06 15.32 5.22
CA GLY A 20 14.27 14.83 4.54
C GLY A 20 14.77 13.47 5.01
N ILE A 21 14.06 12.81 5.93
CA ILE A 21 14.43 11.46 6.40
C ILE A 21 13.90 10.42 5.42
N ALA A 22 14.80 9.60 4.85
CA ALA A 22 14.40 8.48 4.03
C ALA A 22 13.79 7.35 4.87
N PHE A 23 12.76 6.68 4.34
CA PHE A 23 12.27 5.44 4.93
C PHE A 23 13.27 4.31 4.68
N THR A 24 13.59 3.59 5.73
CA THR A 24 14.50 2.44 5.67
C THR A 24 13.84 1.27 6.39
N ASP A 25 13.75 0.13 5.71
CA ASP A 25 13.25 -1.10 6.30
C ASP A 25 14.18 -1.53 7.44
N PRO A 26 13.65 -1.91 8.61
CA PRO A 26 14.46 -2.49 9.66
C PRO A 26 15.19 -3.74 9.15
N ALA A 27 16.50 -3.81 9.38
CA ALA A 27 17.26 -4.98 9.01
C ALA A 27 16.95 -6.14 9.98
N ASN A 28 16.90 -7.38 9.44
CA ASN A 28 16.80 -8.55 10.29
C ASN A 28 18.04 -8.63 11.20
N PRO A 29 17.89 -8.55 12.53
CA PRO A 29 19.03 -8.55 13.46
C PRO A 29 19.74 -9.92 13.54
N GLY A 30 19.15 -10.95 12.96
CA GLY A 30 19.73 -12.29 12.94
C GLY A 30 19.82 -12.92 14.33
N VAL A 31 20.79 -13.82 14.48
CA VAL A 31 21.07 -14.48 15.77
C VAL A 31 21.82 -13.52 16.68
N TYR A 32 21.57 -13.60 17.99
CA TYR A 32 22.26 -12.81 19.00
C TYR A 32 23.77 -12.77 18.75
N PRO A 33 24.36 -11.58 18.76
CA PRO A 33 25.73 -11.42 18.29
C PRO A 33 26.71 -12.21 19.14
N ALA A 34 27.45 -13.14 18.52
CA ALA A 34 28.54 -13.92 19.10
C ALA A 34 29.81 -13.07 19.39
N GLY A 35 29.72 -11.74 19.28
CA GLY A 35 30.87 -10.83 19.33
C GLY A 35 31.24 -10.30 20.71
N LEU A 36 30.49 -10.63 21.75
CA LEU A 36 30.88 -10.23 23.11
C LEU A 36 32.02 -11.11 23.60
N ALA A 37 33.08 -10.49 24.10
CA ALA A 37 34.19 -11.20 24.69
C ALA A 37 33.70 -12.16 25.80
N ALA A 38 34.29 -13.36 25.87
CA ALA A 38 33.88 -14.38 26.85
C ALA A 38 33.89 -13.89 28.30
N ASN A 39 34.71 -12.88 28.60
CA ASN A 39 34.87 -12.24 29.90
C ASN A 39 34.09 -10.91 30.04
N ALA A 40 33.19 -10.60 29.11
CA ALA A 40 32.39 -9.37 29.22
C ALA A 40 31.59 -9.35 30.53
N ALA A 41 31.55 -8.17 31.17
CA ALA A 41 30.81 -7.97 32.42
C ALA A 41 29.32 -8.33 32.22
N ALA A 42 28.69 -8.88 33.26
CA ALA A 42 27.27 -9.28 33.21
C ALA A 42 26.33 -8.14 32.79
N THR A 43 26.61 -6.91 33.19
CA THR A 43 25.87 -5.71 32.83
C THR A 43 25.95 -5.40 31.31
N VAL A 44 27.12 -5.62 30.69
CA VAL A 44 27.34 -5.42 29.25
C VAL A 44 26.57 -6.47 28.46
N ARG A 45 26.57 -7.72 28.92
CA ARG A 45 25.78 -8.79 28.27
C ARG A 45 24.30 -8.53 28.37
N ALA A 46 23.78 -8.20 29.56
CA ALA A 46 22.37 -7.91 29.77
C ALA A 46 21.88 -6.73 28.91
N ARG A 47 22.70 -5.70 28.74
CA ARG A 47 22.41 -4.58 27.87
C ARG A 47 22.37 -5.00 26.41
N ALA A 48 23.35 -5.74 25.93
CA ALA A 48 23.39 -6.21 24.54
C ALA A 48 22.22 -7.17 24.21
N GLU A 49 21.84 -8.03 25.17
CA GLU A 49 20.65 -8.88 25.03
C GLU A 49 19.36 -8.05 24.94
N ALA A 50 19.21 -7.02 25.76
CA ALA A 50 18.05 -6.14 25.73
C ALA A 50 17.97 -5.35 24.42
N GLU A 51 19.10 -4.81 23.95
CA GLU A 51 19.19 -4.10 22.68
C GLU A 51 18.85 -5.03 21.50
N HIS A 52 19.38 -6.23 21.47
CA HIS A 52 19.10 -7.21 20.44
C HIS A 52 17.62 -7.63 20.43
N LYS A 53 17.03 -7.87 21.62
CA LYS A 53 15.61 -8.18 21.74
C LYS A 53 14.73 -7.06 21.22
N GLU A 54 15.10 -5.81 21.49
CA GLU A 54 14.37 -4.65 20.96
C GLU A 54 14.43 -4.58 19.43
N LEU A 55 15.61 -4.85 18.84
CA LEU A 55 15.76 -4.91 17.38
C LEU A 55 14.91 -6.03 16.75
N ILE A 56 14.85 -7.21 17.41
CA ILE A 56 13.97 -8.31 16.98
C ILE A 56 12.50 -7.85 17.01
N ASN A 57 12.05 -7.26 18.12
CA ASN A 57 10.67 -6.79 18.24
C ASN A 57 10.31 -5.75 17.18
N GLN A 58 11.22 -4.84 16.87
CA GLN A 58 11.02 -3.82 15.82
C GLN A 58 10.92 -4.46 14.43
N PHE A 59 11.80 -5.42 14.13
CA PHE A 59 11.78 -6.16 12.88
C PHE A 59 10.49 -6.98 12.73
N GLU A 60 10.10 -7.76 13.73
CA GLU A 60 8.90 -8.58 13.72
C GLU A 60 7.62 -7.73 13.59
N THR A 61 7.58 -6.60 14.31
CA THR A 61 6.45 -5.65 14.20
C THR A 61 6.35 -5.09 12.79
N PHE A 62 7.47 -4.69 12.20
CA PHE A 62 7.52 -4.19 10.83
C PHE A 62 7.05 -5.24 9.81
N GLU A 63 7.58 -6.47 9.90
CA GLU A 63 7.17 -7.57 9.03
C GLU A 63 5.68 -7.91 9.19
N GLY A 64 5.18 -7.90 10.43
CA GLY A 64 3.75 -8.09 10.70
C GLY A 64 2.88 -7.02 10.05
N VAL A 65 3.27 -5.75 10.14
CA VAL A 65 2.56 -4.64 9.47
C VAL A 65 2.63 -4.80 7.95
N ARG A 66 3.82 -5.10 7.42
CA ARG A 66 4.02 -5.29 5.98
C ARG A 66 3.15 -6.42 5.44
N GLN A 67 3.13 -7.55 6.14
CA GLN A 67 2.28 -8.68 5.75
C GLN A 67 0.79 -8.36 5.89
N GLY A 68 0.37 -7.74 7.00
CA GLY A 68 -1.03 -7.37 7.22
C GLY A 68 -1.55 -6.40 6.15
N VAL A 69 -0.75 -5.42 5.72
CA VAL A 69 -1.13 -4.53 4.61
C VAL A 69 -1.24 -5.29 3.29
N LYS A 70 -0.32 -6.24 3.03
CA LYS A 70 -0.40 -7.09 1.84
C LYS A 70 -1.68 -7.92 1.83
N ASP A 71 -2.01 -8.54 2.95
CA ASP A 71 -3.22 -9.37 3.09
C ASP A 71 -4.49 -8.53 2.86
N LEU A 72 -4.52 -7.29 3.38
CA LEU A 72 -5.63 -6.36 3.14
C LEU A 72 -5.78 -6.01 1.66
N ILE A 73 -4.67 -5.81 0.93
CA ILE A 73 -4.73 -5.55 -0.52
C ILE A 73 -5.29 -6.76 -1.25
N LEU A 74 -4.81 -7.97 -0.92
CA LEU A 74 -5.25 -9.22 -1.55
C LEU A 74 -6.71 -9.55 -1.23
N GLU A 75 -7.23 -9.14 -0.07
CA GLU A 75 -8.63 -9.32 0.30
C GLU A 75 -9.55 -8.30 -0.40
N ALA A 76 -9.07 -7.06 -0.56
CA ALA A 76 -9.87 -5.95 -1.07
C ALA A 76 -9.91 -5.86 -2.59
N VAL A 77 -8.95 -6.48 -3.30
CA VAL A 77 -8.77 -6.34 -4.74
C VAL A 77 -8.94 -7.70 -5.41
N ASP A 78 -9.77 -7.75 -6.45
CA ASP A 78 -9.92 -8.96 -7.26
C ASP A 78 -8.58 -9.37 -7.89
N ASN A 79 -8.30 -10.68 -7.87
CA ASN A 79 -7.02 -11.23 -8.31
C ASN A 79 -6.67 -10.89 -9.77
N GLU A 80 -7.68 -10.65 -10.62
CA GLU A 80 -7.49 -10.27 -12.02
C GLU A 80 -6.69 -8.97 -12.20
N TYR A 81 -6.75 -8.06 -11.21
CA TYR A 81 -6.00 -6.80 -11.22
C TYR A 81 -4.54 -6.94 -10.78
N LEU A 82 -4.21 -8.05 -10.12
CA LEU A 82 -2.88 -8.32 -9.56
C LEU A 82 -2.14 -9.45 -10.29
N ILE A 83 -2.81 -10.20 -11.15
CA ILE A 83 -2.27 -11.40 -11.82
C ILE A 83 -0.98 -11.12 -12.61
N GLU A 84 -0.82 -9.91 -13.14
CA GLU A 84 0.36 -9.53 -13.93
C GLU A 84 1.64 -9.45 -13.07
N ILE A 85 1.51 -9.22 -11.77
CA ILE A 85 2.63 -9.15 -10.81
C ILE A 85 2.72 -10.40 -9.94
N GLU A 86 1.84 -11.37 -10.15
CA GLU A 86 1.89 -12.65 -9.47
C GLU A 86 3.00 -13.53 -10.06
N HIS A 87 3.85 -14.07 -9.19
CA HIS A 87 4.87 -15.01 -9.63
C HIS A 87 4.30 -16.43 -9.71
N GLU A 88 4.52 -17.15 -10.82
CA GLU A 88 3.94 -18.48 -11.07
C GLU A 88 4.06 -19.48 -9.90
N THR A 89 5.18 -19.45 -9.19
CA THR A 89 5.48 -20.41 -8.11
C THR A 89 5.33 -19.80 -6.72
N LEU A 90 5.66 -18.51 -6.56
CA LEU A 90 5.75 -17.83 -5.27
C LEU A 90 4.52 -16.94 -4.98
N GLY A 91 3.60 -16.83 -5.93
CA GLY A 91 2.48 -15.91 -5.82
C GLY A 91 2.99 -14.48 -5.56
N PHE A 92 2.50 -13.86 -4.52
CA PHE A 92 2.88 -12.48 -4.15
C PHE A 92 3.99 -12.39 -3.10
N LEU A 93 4.70 -13.48 -2.76
CA LEU A 93 5.70 -13.48 -1.68
C LEU A 93 6.77 -12.39 -1.86
N ASN A 94 7.24 -12.19 -3.09
CA ASN A 94 8.29 -11.24 -3.41
C ASN A 94 7.78 -9.81 -3.66
N GLN A 95 6.47 -9.60 -3.67
CA GLN A 95 5.88 -8.28 -3.87
C GLN A 95 5.77 -7.53 -2.55
N THR A 96 6.17 -6.27 -2.56
CA THR A 96 5.91 -5.37 -1.43
C THR A 96 4.52 -4.75 -1.55
N PRO A 97 3.87 -4.34 -0.43
CA PRO A 97 2.59 -3.61 -0.50
C PRO A 97 2.67 -2.39 -1.43
N ARG A 98 3.79 -1.67 -1.40
CA ARG A 98 4.01 -0.50 -2.27
C ARG A 98 3.99 -0.88 -3.76
N GLN A 99 4.70 -1.94 -4.16
CA GLN A 99 4.70 -2.42 -5.54
C GLN A 99 3.29 -2.83 -6.01
N MET A 100 2.52 -3.48 -5.13
CA MET A 100 1.13 -3.83 -5.43
C MET A 100 0.27 -2.58 -5.64
N LEU A 101 0.40 -1.58 -4.76
CA LEU A 101 -0.32 -0.31 -4.90
C LEU A 101 0.11 0.48 -6.15
N ASP A 102 1.41 0.52 -6.47
CA ASP A 102 1.91 1.18 -7.67
C ASP A 102 1.38 0.51 -8.95
N HIS A 103 1.31 -0.83 -8.97
CA HIS A 103 0.71 -1.56 -10.07
C HIS A 103 -0.78 -1.23 -10.23
N LEU A 104 -1.54 -1.24 -9.12
CA LEU A 104 -2.95 -0.88 -9.14
C LEU A 104 -3.19 0.57 -9.58
N LEU A 105 -2.35 1.50 -9.13
CA LEU A 105 -2.41 2.90 -9.55
C LEU A 105 -2.08 3.06 -11.04
N ALA A 106 -1.08 2.36 -11.53
CA ALA A 106 -0.72 2.40 -12.95
C ALA A 106 -1.83 1.83 -13.83
N ARG A 107 -2.48 0.75 -13.38
CA ARG A 107 -3.58 0.11 -14.10
C ARG A 107 -4.89 0.88 -13.96
N GLY A 108 -5.24 1.36 -12.77
CA GLY A 108 -6.46 2.14 -12.50
C GLY A 108 -6.36 3.60 -12.94
N GLY A 109 -5.16 4.17 -12.98
CA GLY A 109 -4.91 5.50 -13.56
C GLY A 109 -4.95 5.51 -15.09
N ALA A 110 -4.87 4.34 -15.71
CA ALA A 110 -5.16 4.11 -17.12
C ALA A 110 -6.62 3.70 -17.33
N LEU A 111 -7.58 4.35 -16.62
CA LEU A 111 -8.96 4.32 -17.06
C LEU A 111 -8.95 4.80 -18.52
N ASP A 112 -9.14 3.88 -19.44
CA ASP A 112 -9.12 4.17 -20.86
C ASP A 112 -10.19 5.21 -21.13
N PHE A 113 -9.95 6.06 -22.13
CA PHE A 113 -10.93 7.04 -22.60
C PHE A 113 -12.30 6.38 -22.89
N ALA A 114 -12.31 5.10 -23.24
CA ALA A 114 -13.51 4.29 -23.41
C ALA A 114 -14.29 4.11 -22.10
N ASP A 115 -13.60 3.73 -21.00
CA ASP A 115 -14.21 3.54 -19.67
C ASP A 115 -14.75 4.86 -19.12
N THR A 116 -14.01 5.95 -19.36
CA THR A 116 -14.44 7.29 -18.98
C THR A 116 -15.69 7.73 -19.74
N LYS A 117 -15.76 7.41 -21.04
CA LYS A 117 -16.91 7.72 -21.89
C LYS A 117 -18.12 6.88 -21.49
N GLU A 118 -17.93 5.61 -21.13
CA GLU A 118 -19.01 4.74 -20.65
C GLU A 118 -19.56 5.23 -19.31
N LEU A 119 -18.71 5.60 -18.36
CA LEU A 119 -19.09 6.20 -17.07
C LEU A 119 -19.84 7.54 -17.24
N LEU A 120 -19.42 8.35 -18.21
CA LEU A 120 -20.12 9.59 -18.54
C LEU A 120 -21.48 9.32 -19.18
N ALA A 121 -21.56 8.35 -20.09
CA ALA A 121 -22.82 7.93 -20.72
C ALA A 121 -23.80 7.35 -19.70
N GLU A 122 -23.30 6.56 -18.72
CA GLU A 122 -24.12 6.10 -17.58
C GLU A 122 -24.64 7.27 -16.73
N GLN A 123 -23.84 8.33 -16.55
CA GLN A 123 -24.25 9.52 -15.80
C GLN A 123 -25.32 10.35 -16.53
N ASP A 124 -25.19 10.49 -17.85
CA ASP A 124 -26.09 11.28 -18.70
C ASP A 124 -27.33 10.49 -19.14
N GLY A 125 -27.40 9.20 -18.79
CA GLY A 125 -28.57 8.36 -19.03
C GLY A 125 -29.84 8.94 -18.37
N GLU A 126 -30.95 8.96 -19.08
CA GLU A 126 -32.23 9.43 -18.54
C GLU A 126 -32.64 8.60 -17.32
N TRP A 127 -33.11 9.29 -16.28
CA TRP A 127 -33.63 8.65 -15.10
C TRP A 127 -34.83 7.77 -15.43
N ASN A 128 -34.66 6.47 -15.19
CA ASN A 128 -35.78 5.54 -15.36
C ASN A 128 -36.66 5.59 -14.09
N ILE A 129 -37.86 6.18 -14.23
CA ILE A 129 -38.84 6.32 -13.15
C ILE A 129 -39.24 4.98 -12.52
N THR A 130 -39.00 3.86 -13.21
CA THR A 130 -39.27 2.50 -12.69
C THR A 130 -38.18 1.95 -11.82
N GLU A 131 -37.00 2.57 -11.78
CA GLU A 131 -35.91 2.16 -10.93
C GLU A 131 -36.01 2.71 -9.50
N ASN A 132 -35.45 1.96 -8.54
CA ASN A 132 -35.41 2.41 -7.17
C ASN A 132 -34.47 3.63 -7.05
N ALA A 133 -34.94 4.70 -6.39
CA ALA A 133 -34.19 5.93 -6.15
C ALA A 133 -32.78 5.68 -5.53
N GLN A 134 -32.60 4.59 -4.77
CA GLN A 134 -31.31 4.21 -4.20
C GLN A 134 -30.32 3.75 -5.28
N THR A 135 -30.77 3.07 -6.31
CA THR A 135 -29.94 2.63 -7.45
C THR A 135 -29.40 3.85 -8.20
N GLU A 136 -30.27 4.81 -8.46
CA GLU A 136 -29.91 6.05 -9.12
C GLU A 136 -28.95 6.90 -8.29
N PHE A 137 -29.20 7.01 -6.98
CA PHE A 137 -28.29 7.69 -6.07
C PHE A 137 -26.90 7.06 -6.05
N ASN A 138 -26.81 5.74 -6.06
CA ASN A 138 -25.53 5.01 -6.09
C ASN A 138 -24.81 5.24 -7.43
N ARG A 139 -25.53 5.27 -8.56
CA ARG A 139 -25.00 5.57 -9.91
C ARG A 139 -24.36 6.96 -9.93
N VAL A 140 -25.10 7.98 -9.49
CA VAL A 140 -24.59 9.37 -9.44
C VAL A 140 -23.42 9.52 -8.46
N LYS A 141 -23.45 8.84 -7.32
CA LYS A 141 -22.37 8.86 -6.35
C LYS A 141 -21.08 8.24 -6.93
N LYS A 142 -21.18 7.11 -7.61
CA LYS A 142 -20.06 6.43 -8.29
C LYS A 142 -19.45 7.33 -9.37
N ALA A 143 -20.27 7.95 -10.22
CA ALA A 143 -19.82 8.86 -11.26
C ALA A 143 -19.11 10.11 -10.70
N LYS A 144 -19.60 10.69 -9.58
CA LYS A 144 -18.93 11.80 -8.91
C LYS A 144 -17.60 11.42 -8.30
N GLN A 145 -17.47 10.22 -7.74
CA GLN A 145 -16.21 9.72 -7.20
C GLN A 145 -15.16 9.52 -8.30
N SER A 146 -15.57 9.04 -9.48
CA SER A 146 -14.68 8.88 -10.64
C SER A 146 -14.17 10.24 -11.17
N LYS A 147 -14.98 11.29 -11.11
CA LYS A 147 -14.57 12.66 -11.52
C LYS A 147 -13.60 13.33 -10.54
N ALA A 148 -13.55 12.88 -9.29
CA ALA A 148 -12.66 13.44 -8.27
C ALA A 148 -11.23 12.87 -8.35
N LEU A 149 -10.95 11.94 -9.27
CA LEU A 149 -9.60 11.45 -9.50
C LEU A 149 -8.76 12.54 -10.20
N PRO A 150 -7.55 12.87 -9.68
CA PRO A 150 -6.70 13.89 -10.26
C PRO A 150 -6.21 13.44 -11.65
N GLY A 151 -6.56 14.20 -12.67
CA GLY A 151 -6.15 13.94 -14.07
C GLY A 151 -7.24 14.19 -15.12
N MET A 152 -8.49 14.41 -14.70
CA MET A 152 -9.59 14.72 -15.60
C MET A 152 -9.90 16.23 -15.62
N GLU A 153 -8.92 17.06 -15.97
CA GLU A 153 -9.23 18.41 -16.38
C GLU A 153 -9.76 18.37 -17.82
N SER A 154 -11.05 18.68 -17.96
CA SER A 154 -11.69 18.88 -19.25
C SER A 154 -10.95 20.01 -19.98
N HIS A 155 -10.27 19.70 -21.07
CA HIS A 155 -9.85 20.73 -22.03
C HIS A 155 -11.10 21.36 -22.65
N PRO A 156 -11.30 22.68 -22.50
CA PRO A 156 -12.32 23.38 -23.27
C PRO A 156 -11.85 23.43 -24.73
N THR A 157 -12.68 23.00 -25.61
CA THR A 157 -12.61 23.29 -27.08
C THR A 157 -12.81 24.76 -27.31
#